data_f0c56a97b76eb4655cc0acaac1a10ab9
#
_entry.id   f0c56a97b76eb4655cc0acaac1a10ab9
#
_cell.length_a   1.000
_cell.length_b   1.000
_cell.length_c   1.000
_cell.angle_alpha   90.00
_cell.angle_beta   90.00
_cell.angle_gamma   90.00
#
_symmetry.space_group_name_H-M   'P 1'
#
loop_
_entity.id
_entity.type
_entity.pdbx_description
1 polymer ?
#
loop_
_entity_poly.entity_id
_entity_poly.type
_entity_poly.pdbx_seq_one_letter_code
_entity_poly.pdbx_strand_id
1 'polypeptide(L)'
;MGRAWARPVPIAKRRRRKRNLPLLAELRLTDLIDILIVASLIWFVIAWFRTSQARLALMGLGALGVLFGLARGLELQLTTSLLQGFFAVLAVMLVVVFQEDLRRLFEGIAVWGLRRGAPHPPPDVERALVRALFQLAQVKVGALVILPGREPLDRHLDGGIHLDGRFSEQLILSLFDPQTPGHDGGVLVNSNRVLRFGVHLPLSTDWDRLGGGGTRHAAALGLAERCDAMCLVVSEERGEVSIAQGGEIQGVATPEDLALALKRFIGRSTRPAGPSGLEDLLGRLRTGWREGLIALGLATSVWYVAVPGGAVETMERRVPVKVENLP
;
A
#
# COMPACT_ATOMS: atom_id res chain seq x y z
N MET A 1 47.90 -49.90 -55.18
CA MET A 1 48.72 -49.21 -54.17
C MET A 1 48.68 -47.72 -54.45
N GLY A 2 48.10 -46.92 -53.61
CA GLY A 2 48.05 -45.48 -53.77
C GLY A 2 47.34 -44.87 -52.53
N ARG A 3 48.12 -44.55 -51.46
CA ARG A 3 47.63 -43.95 -50.27
C ARG A 3 47.45 -42.44 -50.56
N ALA A 4 46.18 -41.99 -50.58
CA ALA A 4 45.83 -40.60 -50.62
C ALA A 4 45.99 -39.97 -49.20
N TRP A 5 46.96 -39.06 -49.07
CA TRP A 5 47.22 -38.28 -47.87
C TRP A 5 46.11 -37.22 -47.72
N ALA A 6 45.37 -37.28 -46.62
CA ALA A 6 44.44 -36.24 -46.25
C ALA A 6 45.21 -34.94 -45.86
N ARG A 7 44.90 -33.84 -46.52
CA ARG A 7 45.44 -32.53 -46.18
C ARG A 7 44.85 -32.03 -44.82
N PRO A 8 45.65 -31.49 -43.92
CA PRO A 8 45.12 -30.95 -42.65
C PRO A 8 44.28 -29.71 -42.92
N VAL A 9 43.11 -29.66 -42.35
CA VAL A 9 42.18 -28.52 -42.35
C VAL A 9 42.79 -27.40 -41.50
N PRO A 10 42.89 -26.15 -41.99
CA PRO A 10 43.46 -25.06 -41.22
C PRO A 10 42.55 -24.71 -40.06
N ILE A 11 43.11 -24.76 -38.84
CA ILE A 11 42.46 -24.28 -37.60
C ILE A 11 42.33 -22.78 -37.71
N ALA A 12 41.12 -22.29 -37.94
CA ALA A 12 40.80 -20.88 -37.96
C ALA A 12 41.09 -20.28 -36.59
N LYS A 13 42.14 -19.42 -36.52
CA LYS A 13 42.47 -18.58 -35.35
C LYS A 13 41.25 -17.76 -34.95
N ARG A 14 40.67 -18.12 -33.79
CA ARG A 14 39.57 -17.35 -33.12
C ARG A 14 40.09 -15.92 -32.88
N ARG A 15 39.74 -14.99 -33.77
CA ARG A 15 39.90 -13.54 -33.49
C ARG A 15 38.98 -13.23 -32.32
N ARG A 16 39.55 -12.96 -31.14
CA ARG A 16 38.87 -12.26 -30.05
C ARG A 16 38.39 -10.90 -30.59
N ARG A 17 37.14 -10.84 -30.97
CA ARG A 17 36.50 -9.56 -31.31
C ARG A 17 36.48 -8.73 -30.02
N LYS A 18 37.28 -7.67 -29.98
CA LYS A 18 37.23 -6.65 -28.94
C LYS A 18 35.81 -6.15 -28.90
N ARG A 19 35.19 -6.25 -27.72
CA ARG A 19 33.93 -5.59 -27.41
C ARG A 19 34.09 -4.09 -27.55
N ASN A 20 33.88 -3.56 -28.74
CA ASN A 20 33.66 -2.13 -28.90
C ASN A 20 32.16 -1.89 -28.63
N LEU A 21 31.89 -1.18 -27.57
CA LEU A 21 30.57 -0.70 -27.24
C LEU A 21 30.00 0.15 -28.39
N PRO A 22 28.84 -0.22 -28.87
CA PRO A 22 27.83 0.76 -29.21
C PRO A 22 26.63 0.55 -28.33
N LEU A 23 26.70 1.04 -27.10
CA LEU A 23 25.67 0.87 -26.07
C LEU A 23 24.39 1.66 -26.35
N LEU A 24 24.31 2.44 -27.40
CA LEU A 24 23.18 3.30 -27.69
C LEU A 24 22.49 3.06 -29.06
N ALA A 25 23.02 2.16 -29.90
CA ALA A 25 22.53 1.99 -31.28
C ALA A 25 21.50 0.84 -31.46
N GLU A 26 21.26 0.00 -30.48
CA GLU A 26 20.34 -1.14 -30.55
C GLU A 26 19.28 -1.18 -29.43
N LEU A 27 19.04 -0.07 -28.72
CA LEU A 27 17.93 0.01 -27.77
C LEU A 27 16.62 -0.07 -28.54
N ARG A 28 15.96 -1.21 -28.44
CA ARG A 28 14.61 -1.39 -28.96
C ARG A 28 13.62 -0.65 -28.07
N LEU A 29 12.52 -0.22 -28.63
CA LEU A 29 11.44 0.42 -27.87
C LEU A 29 10.95 -0.46 -26.71
N THR A 30 11.03 -1.79 -26.88
CA THR A 30 10.74 -2.80 -25.86
C THR A 30 11.68 -2.72 -24.65
N ASP A 31 12.97 -2.45 -24.87
CA ASP A 31 13.95 -2.38 -23.77
C ASP A 31 13.73 -1.11 -22.92
N LEU A 32 13.35 -0.01 -23.59
CA LEU A 32 12.97 1.23 -22.90
C LEU A 32 11.72 1.04 -22.04
N ILE A 33 10.71 0.34 -22.55
CA ILE A 33 9.48 0.03 -21.82
C ILE A 33 9.80 -0.86 -20.61
N ASP A 34 10.65 -1.87 -20.79
CA ASP A 34 11.06 -2.79 -19.72
C ASP A 34 11.79 -2.06 -18.59
N ILE A 35 12.79 -1.23 -18.95
CA ILE A 35 13.51 -0.37 -17.99
C ILE A 35 12.53 0.55 -17.25
N LEU A 36 11.54 1.13 -17.94
CA LEU A 36 10.59 2.06 -17.37
C LEU A 36 9.61 1.37 -16.40
N ILE A 37 9.17 0.16 -16.73
CA ILE A 37 8.34 -0.68 -15.85
C ILE A 37 9.12 -1.05 -14.59
N VAL A 38 10.35 -1.54 -14.73
CA VAL A 38 11.21 -1.91 -13.59
C VAL A 38 11.54 -0.68 -12.74
N ALA A 39 11.86 0.45 -13.36
CA ALA A 39 12.11 1.72 -12.66
C ALA A 39 10.86 2.19 -11.88
N SER A 40 9.68 2.06 -12.47
CA SER A 40 8.40 2.41 -11.81
C SER A 40 8.13 1.52 -10.59
N LEU A 41 8.39 0.21 -10.70
CA LEU A 41 8.28 -0.74 -9.59
C LEU A 41 9.26 -0.40 -8.46
N ILE A 42 10.53 -0.17 -8.79
CA ILE A 42 11.55 0.18 -7.80
C ILE A 42 11.20 1.52 -7.13
N TRP A 43 10.77 2.52 -7.90
CA TRP A 43 10.35 3.81 -7.36
C TRP A 43 9.15 3.69 -6.42
N PHE A 44 8.15 2.87 -6.77
CA PHE A 44 6.99 2.61 -5.94
C PHE A 44 7.39 1.97 -4.59
N VAL A 45 8.30 1.00 -4.63
CA VAL A 45 8.84 0.35 -3.43
C VAL A 45 9.60 1.38 -2.56
N ILE A 46 10.49 2.19 -3.15
CA ILE A 46 11.25 3.23 -2.42
C ILE A 46 10.30 4.26 -1.80
N ALA A 47 9.29 4.72 -2.55
CA ALA A 47 8.31 5.70 -2.09
C ALA A 47 7.47 5.16 -0.92
N TRP A 48 7.08 3.89 -0.98
CA TRP A 48 6.33 3.23 0.10
C TRP A 48 7.16 3.10 1.38
N PHE A 49 8.41 2.67 1.27
CA PHE A 49 9.29 2.52 2.44
C PHE A 49 9.72 3.85 3.07
N ARG A 50 9.57 4.97 2.36
CA ARG A 50 9.97 6.29 2.87
C ARG A 50 9.13 6.75 4.07
N THR A 51 7.89 6.31 4.18
CA THR A 51 6.97 6.64 5.26
C THR A 51 7.07 5.72 6.47
N SER A 52 7.86 4.64 6.37
CA SER A 52 8.01 3.61 7.40
C SER A 52 9.26 3.81 8.25
N GLN A 53 9.21 3.40 9.52
CA GLN A 53 10.39 3.30 10.41
C GLN A 53 11.43 2.27 9.92
N ALA A 54 11.13 1.52 8.86
CA ALA A 54 11.98 0.49 8.26
C ALA A 54 13.17 1.03 7.46
N ARG A 55 13.43 2.35 7.44
CA ARG A 55 14.58 2.94 6.69
C ARG A 55 15.92 2.34 7.07
N LEU A 56 16.14 2.13 8.37
CA LEU A 56 17.40 1.56 8.88
C LEU A 56 17.59 0.12 8.40
N ALA A 57 16.52 -0.69 8.39
CA ALA A 57 16.57 -2.06 7.90
C ALA A 57 16.86 -2.11 6.40
N LEU A 58 16.26 -1.20 5.61
CA LEU A 58 16.50 -1.12 4.17
C LEU A 58 17.92 -0.66 3.84
N MET A 59 18.47 0.29 4.60
CA MET A 59 19.88 0.72 4.46
C MET A 59 20.83 -0.45 4.78
N GLY A 60 20.57 -1.21 5.83
CA GLY A 60 21.34 -2.39 6.19
C GLY A 60 21.29 -3.47 5.10
N LEU A 61 20.10 -3.74 4.57
CA LEU A 61 19.91 -4.70 3.47
C LEU A 61 20.59 -4.22 2.17
N GLY A 62 20.50 -2.92 1.86
CA GLY A 62 21.19 -2.32 0.73
C GLY A 62 22.71 -2.42 0.84
N ALA A 63 23.28 -2.12 2.02
CA ALA A 63 24.71 -2.28 2.29
C ALA A 63 25.17 -3.74 2.11
N LEU A 64 24.37 -4.69 2.59
CA LEU A 64 24.63 -6.11 2.42
C LEU A 64 24.56 -6.54 0.94
N GLY A 65 23.62 -5.98 0.17
CA GLY A 65 23.52 -6.19 -1.28
C GLY A 65 24.74 -5.63 -2.04
N VAL A 66 25.22 -4.46 -1.66
CA VAL A 66 26.45 -3.89 -2.23
C VAL A 66 27.66 -4.77 -1.89
N LEU A 67 27.78 -5.23 -0.63
CA LEU A 67 28.83 -6.15 -0.21
C LEU A 67 28.80 -7.45 -1.00
N PHE A 68 27.61 -8.02 -1.25
CA PHE A 68 27.44 -9.20 -2.09
C PHE A 68 27.90 -8.96 -3.54
N GLY A 69 27.52 -7.82 -4.12
CA GLY A 69 27.95 -7.43 -5.46
C GLY A 69 29.48 -7.28 -5.59
N LEU A 70 30.11 -6.65 -4.58
CA LEU A 70 31.57 -6.52 -4.51
C LEU A 70 32.26 -7.87 -4.34
N ALA A 71 31.77 -8.71 -3.44
CA ALA A 71 32.33 -10.05 -3.22
C ALA A 71 32.26 -10.90 -4.49
N ARG A 72 31.17 -10.81 -5.25
CA ARG A 72 31.02 -11.49 -6.53
C ARG A 72 31.93 -10.93 -7.62
N GLY A 73 32.10 -9.61 -7.67
CA GLY A 73 32.97 -8.95 -8.64
C GLY A 73 34.47 -9.21 -8.40
N LEU A 74 34.85 -9.43 -7.13
CA LEU A 74 36.21 -9.76 -6.70
C LEU A 74 36.45 -11.29 -6.65
N GLU A 75 35.49 -12.10 -7.10
CA GLU A 75 35.56 -13.57 -7.11
C GLU A 75 35.80 -14.20 -5.72
N LEU A 76 35.34 -13.54 -4.65
CA LEU A 76 35.46 -14.03 -3.26
C LEU A 76 34.44 -15.16 -3.02
N GLN A 77 34.82 -16.39 -3.29
CA GLN A 77 33.90 -17.55 -3.27
C GLN A 77 33.27 -17.79 -1.91
N LEU A 78 34.07 -17.71 -0.83
CA LEU A 78 33.61 -18.02 0.54
C LEU A 78 32.60 -16.95 1.01
N THR A 79 32.92 -15.67 0.82
CA THR A 79 32.04 -14.53 1.18
C THR A 79 30.74 -14.58 0.36
N THR A 80 30.83 -14.88 -0.92
CA THR A 80 29.67 -14.98 -1.81
C THR A 80 28.74 -16.11 -1.38
N SER A 81 29.27 -17.32 -1.06
CA SER A 81 28.47 -18.44 -0.60
C SER A 81 27.80 -18.18 0.75
N LEU A 82 28.52 -17.56 1.68
CA LEU A 82 27.97 -17.20 2.99
C LEU A 82 26.82 -16.20 2.86
N LEU A 83 27.03 -15.14 2.09
CA LEU A 83 26.00 -14.12 1.85
C LEU A 83 24.80 -14.69 1.07
N GLN A 84 25.03 -15.59 0.14
CA GLN A 84 23.94 -16.25 -0.59
C GLN A 84 23.08 -17.11 0.35
N GLY A 85 23.69 -17.88 1.25
CA GLY A 85 22.97 -18.61 2.29
C GLY A 85 22.18 -17.67 3.22
N PHE A 86 22.79 -16.57 3.66
CA PHE A 86 22.12 -15.56 4.47
C PHE A 86 20.92 -14.94 3.74
N PHE A 87 21.05 -14.55 2.48
CA PHE A 87 19.93 -14.01 1.70
C PHE A 87 18.81 -15.01 1.47
N ALA A 88 19.13 -16.31 1.32
CA ALA A 88 18.12 -17.34 1.19
C ALA A 88 17.27 -17.46 2.47
N VAL A 89 17.92 -17.49 3.65
CA VAL A 89 17.22 -17.49 4.95
C VAL A 89 16.42 -16.21 5.14
N LEU A 90 17.01 -15.06 4.82
CA LEU A 90 16.33 -13.76 4.92
C LEU A 90 15.09 -13.69 4.02
N ALA A 91 15.14 -14.22 2.80
CA ALA A 91 14.00 -14.26 1.89
C ALA A 91 12.84 -15.08 2.47
N VAL A 92 13.13 -16.25 3.03
CA VAL A 92 12.12 -17.08 3.71
C VAL A 92 11.53 -16.34 4.92
N MET A 93 12.39 -15.75 5.76
CA MET A 93 11.96 -14.97 6.92
C MET A 93 11.07 -13.80 6.52
N LEU A 94 11.42 -13.10 5.44
CA LEU A 94 10.66 -11.98 4.91
C LEU A 94 9.25 -12.42 4.47
N VAL A 95 9.14 -13.55 3.76
CA VAL A 95 7.84 -14.11 3.36
C VAL A 95 6.97 -14.43 4.57
N VAL A 96 7.55 -15.04 5.60
CA VAL A 96 6.82 -15.39 6.84
C VAL A 96 6.36 -14.12 7.60
N VAL A 97 7.24 -13.13 7.72
CA VAL A 97 6.90 -11.86 8.42
C VAL A 97 5.83 -11.08 7.66
N PHE A 98 5.91 -11.03 6.32
CA PHE A 98 4.95 -10.29 5.49
C PHE A 98 3.76 -11.12 5.02
N GLN A 99 3.60 -12.35 5.48
CA GLN A 99 2.48 -13.23 5.09
C GLN A 99 1.12 -12.57 5.33
N GLU A 100 0.94 -11.92 6.47
CA GLU A 100 -0.29 -11.22 6.82
C GLU A 100 -0.53 -9.98 5.96
N ASP A 101 0.53 -9.20 5.67
CA ASP A 101 0.45 -8.02 4.82
C ASP A 101 0.17 -8.39 3.36
N LEU A 102 0.76 -9.47 2.86
CA LEU A 102 0.45 -10.02 1.54
C LEU A 102 -0.99 -10.48 1.43
N ARG A 103 -1.49 -11.20 2.45
CA ARG A 103 -2.90 -11.61 2.52
C ARG A 103 -3.83 -10.40 2.46
N ARG A 104 -3.55 -9.35 3.25
CA ARG A 104 -4.33 -8.10 3.25
C ARG A 104 -4.27 -7.36 1.91
N LEU A 105 -3.12 -7.38 1.23
CA LEU A 105 -2.98 -6.83 -0.11
C LEU A 105 -3.89 -7.57 -1.12
N PHE A 106 -3.89 -8.89 -1.10
CA PHE A 106 -4.75 -9.69 -1.98
C PHE A 106 -6.23 -9.51 -1.66
N GLU A 107 -6.62 -9.45 -0.39
CA GLU A 107 -7.97 -9.11 0.04
C GLU A 107 -8.36 -7.70 -0.42
N GLY A 108 -7.45 -6.72 -0.32
CA GLY A 108 -7.64 -5.35 -0.79
C GLY A 108 -7.85 -5.27 -2.31
N ILE A 109 -7.08 -6.01 -3.09
CA ILE A 109 -7.21 -6.07 -4.56
C ILE A 109 -8.55 -6.75 -4.94
N ALA A 110 -8.91 -7.84 -4.29
CA ALA A 110 -10.17 -8.53 -4.52
C ALA A 110 -11.39 -7.63 -4.20
N VAL A 111 -11.32 -6.89 -3.10
CA VAL A 111 -12.35 -5.93 -2.69
C VAL A 111 -12.38 -4.71 -3.61
N TRP A 112 -11.22 -4.23 -4.11
CA TRP A 112 -11.16 -3.09 -5.04
C TRP A 112 -11.78 -3.43 -6.40
N GLY A 113 -11.62 -4.66 -6.88
CA GLY A 113 -12.29 -5.14 -8.11
C GLY A 113 -13.81 -5.30 -7.96
N LEU A 114 -14.32 -5.55 -6.75
CA LEU A 114 -15.74 -5.73 -6.44
C LEU A 114 -16.43 -4.47 -5.90
N ARG A 115 -15.69 -3.52 -5.34
CA ARG A 115 -16.23 -2.24 -4.86
C ARG A 115 -16.43 -1.27 -6.02
N ARG A 116 -17.51 -1.44 -6.75
CA ARG A 116 -18.17 -0.33 -7.44
C ARG A 116 -18.77 0.57 -6.34
N GLY A 117 -18.12 1.72 -6.08
CA GLY A 117 -18.56 2.82 -5.24
C GLY A 117 -19.26 2.41 -3.94
N ALA A 118 -18.74 2.79 -2.77
CA ALA A 118 -19.50 2.65 -1.53
C ALA A 118 -20.88 3.31 -1.74
N PRO A 119 -21.99 2.57 -1.53
CA PRO A 119 -23.32 3.15 -1.71
C PRO A 119 -23.44 4.37 -0.78
N HIS A 120 -23.94 5.47 -1.31
CA HIS A 120 -24.20 6.68 -0.53
C HIS A 120 -25.17 6.32 0.62
N PRO A 121 -24.93 6.82 1.84
CA PRO A 121 -26.01 6.77 2.83
C PRO A 121 -27.20 7.52 2.22
N PRO A 122 -28.39 6.89 2.26
CA PRO A 122 -29.60 7.57 1.83
C PRO A 122 -29.77 8.88 2.64
N PRO A 123 -30.35 9.94 2.07
CA PRO A 123 -30.59 11.20 2.80
C PRO A 123 -31.33 11.03 4.13
N ASP A 124 -32.09 9.95 4.24
CA ASP A 124 -32.83 9.61 5.47
C ASP A 124 -31.91 9.12 6.59
N VAL A 125 -30.80 8.43 6.27
CA VAL A 125 -29.81 7.98 7.25
C VAL A 125 -29.05 9.15 7.84
N GLU A 126 -28.65 10.12 7.00
CA GLU A 126 -27.97 11.34 7.43
C GLU A 126 -28.84 12.12 8.43
N ARG A 127 -30.12 12.35 8.09
CA ARG A 127 -31.05 13.04 8.98
C ARG A 127 -31.31 12.28 10.27
N ALA A 128 -31.44 10.95 10.19
CA ALA A 128 -31.66 10.10 11.36
C ALA A 128 -30.42 10.11 12.28
N LEU A 129 -29.21 10.12 11.73
CA LEU A 129 -27.96 10.21 12.50
C LEU A 129 -27.86 11.56 13.21
N VAL A 130 -28.13 12.67 12.51
CA VAL A 130 -28.14 14.01 13.11
C VAL A 130 -29.13 14.05 14.28
N ARG A 131 -30.37 13.59 14.09
CA ARG A 131 -31.39 13.57 15.17
C ARG A 131 -30.94 12.73 16.35
N ALA A 132 -30.43 11.51 16.11
CA ALA A 132 -29.97 10.64 17.18
C ALA A 132 -28.87 11.30 18.04
N LEU A 133 -27.86 11.91 17.40
CA LEU A 133 -26.74 12.55 18.11
C LEU A 133 -27.20 13.76 18.94
N PHE A 134 -28.06 14.60 18.39
CA PHE A 134 -28.59 15.74 19.14
C PHE A 134 -29.55 15.32 20.26
N GLN A 135 -30.29 14.24 20.08
CA GLN A 135 -31.11 13.67 21.15
C GLN A 135 -30.23 13.12 22.29
N LEU A 136 -29.15 12.38 21.98
CA LEU A 136 -28.18 11.93 22.97
C LEU A 136 -27.50 13.10 23.68
N ALA A 137 -27.18 14.17 22.96
CA ALA A 137 -26.62 15.40 23.51
C ALA A 137 -27.57 16.08 24.52
N GLN A 138 -28.87 16.15 24.22
CA GLN A 138 -29.90 16.73 25.12
C GLN A 138 -29.99 15.97 26.44
N VAL A 139 -29.88 14.65 26.41
CA VAL A 139 -29.92 13.80 27.62
C VAL A 139 -28.54 13.51 28.22
N LYS A 140 -27.50 14.15 27.67
CA LYS A 140 -26.10 14.02 28.10
C LYS A 140 -25.60 12.57 28.12
N VAL A 141 -25.98 11.80 27.14
CA VAL A 141 -25.45 10.44 26.92
C VAL A 141 -24.29 10.53 25.94
N GLY A 142 -23.12 10.06 26.41
CA GLY A 142 -21.92 10.05 25.59
C GLY A 142 -22.02 9.07 24.41
N ALA A 143 -21.60 9.51 23.22
CA ALA A 143 -21.63 8.67 22.03
C ALA A 143 -20.38 8.93 21.16
N LEU A 144 -19.96 7.87 20.44
CA LEU A 144 -18.87 7.94 19.46
C LEU A 144 -19.27 7.16 18.20
N VAL A 145 -19.53 7.89 17.11
CA VAL A 145 -19.91 7.28 15.83
C VAL A 145 -18.77 7.50 14.83
N ILE A 146 -18.39 6.44 14.14
CA ILE A 146 -17.29 6.40 13.18
C ILE A 146 -17.89 6.23 11.78
N LEU A 147 -17.57 7.16 10.90
CA LEU A 147 -17.91 7.11 9.48
C LEU A 147 -16.64 6.87 8.67
N PRO A 148 -16.55 5.76 7.92
CA PRO A 148 -15.36 5.44 7.14
C PRO A 148 -15.18 6.43 5.98
N GLY A 149 -13.93 6.83 5.75
CA GLY A 149 -13.51 7.55 4.57
C GLY A 149 -13.18 6.60 3.41
N ARG A 150 -12.10 6.86 2.71
CA ARG A 150 -11.57 6.00 1.64
C ARG A 150 -10.54 5.00 2.13
N GLU A 151 -9.84 5.33 3.20
CA GLU A 151 -8.80 4.50 3.78
C GLU A 151 -9.41 3.34 4.57
N PRO A 152 -8.80 2.14 4.52
CA PRO A 152 -9.23 1.00 5.32
C PRO A 152 -9.05 1.29 6.81
N LEU A 153 -10.12 1.11 7.60
CA LEU A 153 -10.13 1.38 9.04
C LEU A 153 -9.66 0.20 9.90
N ASP A 154 -9.67 -1.03 9.37
CA ASP A 154 -9.48 -2.27 10.15
C ASP A 154 -8.17 -2.28 10.96
N ARG A 155 -7.13 -1.60 10.48
CA ARG A 155 -5.84 -1.48 11.19
C ARG A 155 -5.85 -0.51 12.38
N HIS A 156 -6.89 0.31 12.50
CA HIS A 156 -7.01 1.34 13.53
C HIS A 156 -8.13 1.04 14.54
N LEU A 157 -8.93 0.01 14.25
CA LEU A 157 -10.05 -0.40 15.06
C LEU A 157 -9.69 -1.67 15.81
N ASP A 158 -9.83 -1.64 17.14
CA ASP A 158 -9.59 -2.81 17.99
C ASP A 158 -10.91 -3.30 18.62
N GLY A 159 -11.09 -4.62 18.66
CA GLY A 159 -12.28 -5.23 19.24
C GLY A 159 -13.58 -4.93 18.49
N GLY A 160 -14.63 -4.80 19.25
CA GLY A 160 -15.98 -4.55 18.76
C GLY A 160 -16.74 -5.81 18.35
N ILE A 161 -18.06 -5.72 18.46
CA ILE A 161 -19.01 -6.79 18.13
C ILE A 161 -19.61 -6.51 16.74
N HIS A 162 -19.55 -7.51 15.86
CA HIS A 162 -20.19 -7.43 14.55
C HIS A 162 -21.71 -7.45 14.68
N LEU A 163 -22.38 -6.45 14.12
CA LEU A 163 -23.83 -6.33 14.13
C LEU A 163 -24.42 -6.50 12.72
N ASP A 164 -23.80 -5.80 11.75
CA ASP A 164 -24.28 -5.71 10.37
C ASP A 164 -25.78 -5.43 10.25
N GLY A 165 -26.29 -4.59 11.16
CA GLY A 165 -27.68 -4.19 11.27
C GLY A 165 -28.04 -3.01 10.37
N ARG A 166 -29.30 -2.93 9.92
CA ARG A 166 -29.78 -1.76 9.19
C ARG A 166 -29.78 -0.54 10.13
N PHE A 167 -29.25 0.59 9.64
CA PHE A 167 -29.23 1.83 10.38
C PHE A 167 -30.64 2.33 10.70
N SER A 168 -30.87 2.73 11.94
CA SER A 168 -32.05 3.47 12.38
C SER A 168 -31.69 4.36 13.57
N GLU A 169 -32.43 5.43 13.77
CA GLU A 169 -32.28 6.33 14.92
C GLU A 169 -32.42 5.56 16.24
N GLN A 170 -33.43 4.71 16.34
CA GLN A 170 -33.72 3.88 17.53
C GLN A 170 -32.56 2.93 17.84
N LEU A 171 -31.92 2.36 16.81
CA LEU A 171 -30.78 1.46 17.01
C LEU A 171 -29.60 2.22 17.62
N ILE A 172 -29.28 3.43 17.11
CA ILE A 172 -28.20 4.26 17.65
C ILE A 172 -28.49 4.64 19.11
N LEU A 173 -29.70 5.08 19.41
CA LEU A 173 -30.09 5.41 20.78
C LEU A 173 -29.97 4.19 21.73
N SER A 174 -30.37 3.02 21.28
CA SER A 174 -30.25 1.78 22.07
C SER A 174 -28.81 1.32 22.27
N LEU A 175 -27.93 1.50 21.28
CA LEU A 175 -26.53 1.11 21.39
C LEU A 175 -25.76 1.99 22.39
N PHE A 176 -26.12 3.27 22.52
CA PHE A 176 -25.48 4.19 23.46
C PHE A 176 -26.22 4.31 24.79
N ASP A 177 -27.28 3.50 25.01
CA ASP A 177 -27.95 3.47 26.33
C ASP A 177 -26.93 2.99 27.39
N PRO A 178 -26.70 3.76 28.48
CA PRO A 178 -25.76 3.41 29.53
C PRO A 178 -26.02 2.07 30.21
N GLN A 179 -27.24 1.53 30.11
CA GLN A 179 -27.61 0.22 30.66
C GLN A 179 -27.22 -0.95 29.74
N THR A 180 -26.77 -0.68 28.53
CA THR A 180 -26.35 -1.73 27.57
C THR A 180 -24.83 -1.89 27.54
N PRO A 181 -24.29 -3.10 27.33
CA PRO A 181 -22.84 -3.30 27.19
C PRO A 181 -22.23 -2.59 25.97
N GLY A 182 -23.07 -2.15 25.04
CA GLY A 182 -22.63 -1.51 23.80
C GLY A 182 -22.26 -0.04 23.91
N HIS A 183 -22.58 0.61 25.04
CA HIS A 183 -22.36 2.06 25.23
C HIS A 183 -20.88 2.44 25.36
N ASP A 184 -20.04 1.47 25.75
CA ASP A 184 -18.59 1.69 25.85
C ASP A 184 -17.91 1.39 24.52
N GLY A 185 -17.21 2.39 23.97
CA GLY A 185 -16.59 2.32 22.67
C GLY A 185 -17.34 3.07 21.56
N GLY A 186 -16.89 2.84 20.33
CA GLY A 186 -17.44 3.48 19.14
C GLY A 186 -18.37 2.58 18.33
N VAL A 187 -19.25 3.19 17.54
CA VAL A 187 -20.16 2.54 16.60
C VAL A 187 -19.70 2.85 15.18
N LEU A 188 -19.35 1.83 14.41
CA LEU A 188 -18.95 1.94 13.02
C LEU A 188 -20.18 1.89 12.12
N VAL A 189 -20.47 3.01 11.46
CA VAL A 189 -21.60 3.14 10.53
C VAL A 189 -21.05 3.31 9.12
N ASN A 190 -21.48 2.45 8.21
CA ASN A 190 -21.16 2.56 6.79
C ASN A 190 -22.45 2.53 5.96
N SER A 191 -22.64 3.58 5.16
CA SER A 191 -23.82 3.76 4.31
C SER A 191 -25.14 3.68 5.09
N ASN A 192 -25.87 2.59 4.99
CA ASN A 192 -27.16 2.34 5.65
C ASN A 192 -27.07 1.21 6.69
N ARG A 193 -25.88 0.92 7.19
CA ARG A 193 -25.69 -0.21 8.15
C ARG A 193 -24.78 0.19 9.29
N VAL A 194 -25.12 -0.31 10.46
CA VAL A 194 -24.20 -0.37 11.61
C VAL A 194 -23.41 -1.66 11.48
N LEU A 195 -22.11 -1.55 11.20
CA LEU A 195 -21.26 -2.72 10.98
C LEU A 195 -20.79 -3.34 12.28
N ARG A 196 -20.30 -2.50 13.20
CA ARG A 196 -19.75 -2.91 14.51
C ARG A 196 -20.13 -1.90 15.58
N PHE A 197 -20.17 -2.34 16.84
CA PHE A 197 -20.31 -1.48 18.01
C PHE A 197 -19.33 -1.93 19.10
N GLY A 198 -19.10 -1.07 20.11
CA GLY A 198 -18.09 -1.34 21.15
C GLY A 198 -16.67 -1.38 20.60
N VAL A 199 -16.36 -0.58 19.57
CA VAL A 199 -15.06 -0.55 18.93
C VAL A 199 -14.15 0.40 19.68
N HIS A 200 -12.92 -0.02 19.96
CA HIS A 200 -11.89 0.82 20.57
C HIS A 200 -11.04 1.48 19.49
N LEU A 201 -10.71 2.76 19.73
CA LEU A 201 -9.93 3.59 18.83
C LEU A 201 -8.60 3.97 19.49
N PRO A 202 -7.56 4.25 18.70
CA PRO A 202 -6.33 4.81 19.23
C PRO A 202 -6.61 6.19 19.85
N LEU A 203 -6.02 6.42 21.03
CA LEU A 203 -6.19 7.70 21.71
C LEU A 203 -5.17 8.72 21.21
N SER A 204 -5.58 9.96 21.02
CA SER A 204 -4.68 11.09 20.83
C SER A 204 -4.04 11.48 22.17
N THR A 205 -2.79 11.91 22.12
CA THR A 205 -2.06 12.49 23.25
C THR A 205 -1.94 14.01 23.16
N ASP A 206 -2.57 14.63 22.17
CA ASP A 206 -2.56 16.07 21.97
C ASP A 206 -3.65 16.76 22.82
N TRP A 207 -3.33 17.04 24.07
CA TRP A 207 -4.23 17.62 25.05
C TRP A 207 -4.65 19.07 24.70
N ASP A 208 -3.81 19.79 23.96
CA ASP A 208 -4.10 21.17 23.55
C ASP A 208 -5.26 21.21 22.57
N ARG A 209 -5.31 20.28 21.65
CA ARG A 209 -6.42 20.14 20.67
C ARG A 209 -7.70 19.57 21.28
N LEU A 210 -7.58 18.76 22.33
CA LEU A 210 -8.74 18.19 22.99
C LEU A 210 -9.59 19.19 23.76
N GLY A 211 -9.01 20.34 24.13
CA GLY A 211 -9.75 21.43 24.77
C GLY A 211 -10.56 21.03 26.02
N GLY A 212 -10.05 20.06 26.79
CA GLY A 212 -10.75 19.48 27.94
C GLY A 212 -11.84 18.46 27.58
N GLY A 213 -11.79 17.87 26.40
CA GLY A 213 -12.62 16.72 26.01
C GLY A 213 -12.25 15.44 26.73
N GLY A 214 -13.24 14.56 27.02
CA GLY A 214 -13.03 13.26 27.67
C GLY A 214 -12.44 12.19 26.73
N THR A 215 -12.45 10.93 27.19
CA THR A 215 -11.85 9.78 26.48
C THR A 215 -12.41 9.56 25.08
N ARG A 216 -13.72 9.79 24.85
CA ARG A 216 -14.34 9.66 23.51
C ARG A 216 -13.82 10.73 22.54
N HIS A 217 -13.51 11.95 23.03
CA HIS A 217 -12.88 12.99 22.21
C HIS A 217 -11.43 12.61 21.85
N ALA A 218 -10.67 12.08 22.83
CA ALA A 218 -9.31 11.61 22.60
C ALA A 218 -9.28 10.44 21.58
N ALA A 219 -10.26 9.55 21.66
CA ALA A 219 -10.42 8.42 20.71
C ALA A 219 -10.77 8.91 19.30
N ALA A 220 -11.70 9.86 19.19
CA ALA A 220 -12.09 10.44 17.92
C ALA A 220 -10.95 11.20 17.25
N LEU A 221 -10.24 12.04 17.99
CA LEU A 221 -9.06 12.77 17.49
C LEU A 221 -7.94 11.81 17.11
N GLY A 222 -7.66 10.77 17.92
CA GLY A 222 -6.62 9.80 17.66
C GLY A 222 -6.87 8.96 16.40
N LEU A 223 -8.12 8.71 16.02
CA LEU A 223 -8.45 8.10 14.73
C LEU A 223 -8.31 9.12 13.60
N ALA A 224 -8.81 10.35 13.78
CA ALA A 224 -8.76 11.41 12.78
C ALA A 224 -7.33 11.85 12.42
N GLU A 225 -6.36 11.66 13.30
CA GLU A 225 -4.92 11.89 13.06
C GLU A 225 -4.30 10.81 12.14
N ARG A 226 -4.90 9.62 12.07
CA ARG A 226 -4.31 8.44 11.42
C ARG A 226 -4.96 8.03 10.11
N CYS A 227 -6.15 8.54 9.83
CA CYS A 227 -6.90 8.20 8.61
C CYS A 227 -7.90 9.30 8.24
N ASP A 228 -8.52 9.15 7.08
CA ASP A 228 -9.50 10.07 6.52
C ASP A 228 -10.95 9.85 7.01
N ALA A 229 -11.14 9.08 8.08
CA ALA A 229 -12.44 8.87 8.69
C ALA A 229 -12.98 10.14 9.36
N MET A 230 -14.30 10.24 9.48
CA MET A 230 -14.97 11.25 10.30
C MET A 230 -15.52 10.58 11.56
N CYS A 231 -15.18 11.14 12.71
CA CYS A 231 -15.75 10.73 13.99
C CYS A 231 -16.70 11.79 14.51
N LEU A 232 -17.85 11.36 14.98
CA LEU A 232 -18.87 12.20 15.61
C LEU A 232 -18.93 11.85 17.10
N VAL A 233 -18.76 12.84 17.96
CA VAL A 233 -18.69 12.65 19.41
C VAL A 233 -19.81 13.42 20.09
N VAL A 234 -20.46 12.79 21.04
CA VAL A 234 -21.36 13.46 21.99
C VAL A 234 -20.69 13.46 23.36
N SER A 235 -20.54 14.63 23.96
CA SER A 235 -20.00 14.80 25.31
C SER A 235 -21.07 14.47 26.36
N GLU A 236 -20.78 13.53 27.23
CA GLU A 236 -21.66 13.21 28.39
C GLU A 236 -21.64 14.29 29.47
N GLU A 237 -20.58 15.09 29.56
CA GLU A 237 -20.47 16.16 30.53
C GLU A 237 -21.18 17.43 30.07
N ARG A 238 -20.91 17.85 28.81
CA ARG A 238 -21.39 19.13 28.26
C ARG A 238 -22.69 19.00 27.48
N GLY A 239 -23.00 17.82 26.93
CA GLY A 239 -24.12 17.65 26.03
C GLY A 239 -23.86 18.32 24.67
N GLU A 240 -22.62 18.41 24.24
CA GLU A 240 -22.20 19.04 22.99
C GLU A 240 -21.85 17.96 21.95
N VAL A 241 -22.13 18.27 20.69
CA VAL A 241 -21.71 17.45 19.56
C VAL A 241 -20.42 17.99 18.97
N SER A 242 -19.45 17.13 18.71
CA SER A 242 -18.18 17.49 18.07
C SER A 242 -17.89 16.58 16.88
N ILE A 243 -17.16 17.10 15.91
CA ILE A 243 -16.64 16.37 14.74
C ILE A 243 -15.13 16.31 14.84
N ALA A 244 -14.54 15.13 14.71
CA ALA A 244 -13.11 14.95 14.52
C ALA A 244 -12.83 14.44 13.10
N GLN A 245 -12.01 15.18 12.35
CA GLN A 245 -11.63 14.86 10.98
C GLN A 245 -10.29 15.51 10.64
N GLY A 246 -9.41 14.76 9.93
CA GLY A 246 -8.13 15.31 9.43
C GLY A 246 -7.18 15.80 10.52
N GLY A 247 -7.22 15.18 11.71
CA GLY A 247 -6.39 15.54 12.87
C GLY A 247 -6.88 16.78 13.64
N GLU A 248 -8.10 17.24 13.40
CA GLU A 248 -8.71 18.34 14.11
C GLU A 248 -10.04 17.90 14.73
N ILE A 249 -10.40 18.52 15.87
CA ILE A 249 -11.70 18.33 16.51
C ILE A 249 -12.36 19.69 16.71
N GLN A 250 -13.64 19.79 16.34
CA GLN A 250 -14.41 21.02 16.46
C GLN A 250 -15.83 20.76 16.94
N GLY A 251 -16.34 21.62 17.83
CA GLY A 251 -17.72 21.59 18.29
C GLY A 251 -18.70 22.01 17.19
N VAL A 252 -19.88 21.41 17.19
CA VAL A 252 -20.98 21.71 16.26
C VAL A 252 -22.18 22.20 17.07
N ALA A 253 -22.61 23.42 16.82
CA ALA A 253 -23.66 24.04 17.60
C ALA A 253 -25.07 23.67 17.14
N THR A 254 -25.28 23.44 15.84
CA THR A 254 -26.61 23.21 15.27
C THR A 254 -26.71 21.91 14.48
N PRO A 255 -27.91 21.30 14.43
CA PRO A 255 -28.15 20.13 13.57
C PRO A 255 -27.86 20.39 12.09
N GLU A 256 -28.10 21.64 11.63
CA GLU A 256 -27.88 22.07 10.26
C GLU A 256 -26.40 22.08 9.90
N ASP A 257 -25.53 22.54 10.81
CA ASP A 257 -24.09 22.54 10.64
C ASP A 257 -23.54 21.10 10.54
N LEU A 258 -24.04 20.21 11.41
CA LEU A 258 -23.69 18.78 11.36
C LEU A 258 -24.12 18.15 10.04
N ALA A 259 -25.34 18.39 9.59
CA ALA A 259 -25.84 17.88 8.32
C ALA A 259 -24.99 18.39 7.13
N LEU A 260 -24.58 19.67 7.16
CA LEU A 260 -23.73 20.24 6.13
C LEU A 260 -22.33 19.58 6.11
N ALA A 261 -21.73 19.35 7.29
CA ALA A 261 -20.45 18.67 7.42
C ALA A 261 -20.51 17.23 6.91
N LEU A 262 -21.56 16.49 7.28
CA LEU A 262 -21.81 15.14 6.80
C LEU A 262 -21.94 15.10 5.27
N LYS A 263 -22.71 15.99 4.67
CA LYS A 263 -22.87 16.09 3.20
C LYS A 263 -21.53 16.33 2.51
N ARG A 264 -20.69 17.22 3.06
CA ARG A 264 -19.37 17.51 2.52
C ARG A 264 -18.45 16.29 2.61
N PHE A 265 -18.49 15.59 3.74
CA PHE A 265 -17.70 14.36 3.95
C PHE A 265 -18.12 13.27 3.00
N ILE A 266 -19.41 12.95 2.92
CA ILE A 266 -19.97 11.94 2.03
C ILE A 266 -19.66 12.29 0.57
N GLY A 267 -19.84 13.55 0.16
CA GLY A 267 -19.55 14.02 -1.19
C GLY A 267 -18.06 13.93 -1.57
N ARG A 268 -17.15 14.04 -0.60
CA ARG A 268 -15.71 13.81 -0.82
C ARG A 268 -15.37 12.33 -0.93
N SER A 269 -15.97 11.50 -0.08
CA SER A 269 -15.74 10.05 -0.05
C SER A 269 -16.28 9.35 -1.29
N THR A 270 -17.31 9.90 -1.92
CA THR A 270 -18.00 9.33 -3.09
C THR A 270 -17.51 9.85 -4.43
N ARG A 271 -16.77 10.97 -4.49
CA ARG A 271 -16.13 11.33 -5.75
C ARG A 271 -15.19 10.18 -6.12
N PRO A 272 -15.42 9.51 -7.28
CA PRO A 272 -14.38 8.64 -7.80
C PRO A 272 -13.10 9.47 -7.76
N ALA A 273 -12.00 8.87 -7.35
CA ALA A 273 -10.71 9.48 -7.56
C ALA A 273 -10.66 9.78 -9.06
N GLY A 274 -11.10 10.99 -9.43
CA GLY A 274 -11.00 11.46 -10.80
C GLY A 274 -9.53 11.38 -11.18
N PRO A 275 -9.17 11.44 -12.44
CA PRO A 275 -7.79 11.35 -12.91
C PRO A 275 -6.95 12.59 -12.48
N SER A 276 -7.12 13.03 -11.21
CA SER A 276 -6.15 13.85 -10.50
C SER A 276 -4.84 13.08 -10.27
N GLY A 277 -4.86 11.76 -10.57
CA GLY A 277 -3.69 10.93 -10.53
C GLY A 277 -2.52 11.44 -11.38
N LEU A 278 -2.75 12.15 -12.46
CA LEU A 278 -1.67 12.74 -13.25
C LEU A 278 -1.07 13.97 -12.58
N GLU A 279 -1.88 14.87 -12.02
CA GLU A 279 -1.37 16.06 -11.32
C GLU A 279 -0.74 15.69 -9.96
N ASP A 280 -1.35 14.78 -9.21
CA ASP A 280 -0.78 14.22 -7.99
C ASP A 280 0.47 13.35 -8.29
N LEU A 281 0.48 12.58 -9.38
CA LEU A 281 1.64 11.83 -9.83
C LEU A 281 2.76 12.78 -10.25
N LEU A 282 2.45 13.82 -11.02
CA LEU A 282 3.41 14.85 -11.41
C LEU A 282 3.90 15.66 -10.20
N GLY A 283 3.04 15.95 -9.22
CA GLY A 283 3.41 16.57 -7.96
C GLY A 283 4.36 15.69 -7.14
N ARG A 284 4.08 14.39 -7.04
CA ARG A 284 4.95 13.40 -6.38
C ARG A 284 6.26 13.17 -7.13
N LEU A 285 6.24 13.16 -8.46
CA LEU A 285 7.43 13.11 -9.30
C LEU A 285 8.30 14.35 -9.11
N ARG A 286 7.69 15.53 -9.00
CA ARG A 286 8.42 16.79 -8.78
C ARG A 286 9.05 16.89 -7.39
N THR A 287 8.45 16.25 -6.37
CA THR A 287 8.99 16.22 -5.01
C THR A 287 9.95 15.04 -4.80
N GLY A 288 9.83 13.96 -5.57
CA GLY A 288 10.61 12.71 -5.49
C GLY A 288 11.55 12.47 -6.68
N TRP A 289 12.00 13.53 -7.38
CA TRP A 289 12.86 13.36 -8.56
C TRP A 289 14.18 12.63 -8.28
N ARG A 290 14.72 12.79 -7.05
CA ARG A 290 15.94 12.10 -6.62
C ARG A 290 15.74 10.59 -6.53
N GLU A 291 14.61 10.15 -5.97
CA GLU A 291 14.26 8.73 -5.89
C GLU A 291 13.97 8.16 -7.28
N GLY A 292 13.35 8.95 -8.16
CA GLY A 292 13.13 8.57 -9.56
C GLY A 292 14.46 8.34 -10.30
N LEU A 293 15.46 9.19 -10.09
CA LEU A 293 16.80 8.99 -10.67
C LEU A 293 17.52 7.75 -10.10
N ILE A 294 17.40 7.51 -8.78
CA ILE A 294 17.95 6.30 -8.15
C ILE A 294 17.27 5.05 -8.71
N ALA A 295 15.96 5.05 -8.81
CA ALA A 295 15.18 3.94 -9.35
C ALA A 295 15.55 3.66 -10.82
N LEU A 296 15.70 4.71 -11.63
CA LEU A 296 16.10 4.58 -13.02
C LEU A 296 17.54 4.04 -13.17
N GLY A 297 18.45 4.52 -12.33
CA GLY A 297 19.85 4.04 -12.30
C GLY A 297 19.93 2.57 -11.90
N LEU A 298 19.16 2.16 -10.87
CA LEU A 298 19.07 0.76 -10.44
C LEU A 298 18.44 -0.12 -11.52
N ALA A 299 17.33 0.31 -12.12
CA ALA A 299 16.66 -0.43 -13.20
C ALA A 299 17.59 -0.63 -14.40
N THR A 300 18.30 0.42 -14.80
CA THR A 300 19.27 0.34 -15.90
C THR A 300 20.44 -0.60 -15.55
N SER A 301 20.91 -0.59 -14.29
CA SER A 301 21.96 -1.49 -13.82
C SER A 301 21.48 -2.95 -13.83
N VAL A 302 20.26 -3.20 -13.36
CA VAL A 302 19.65 -4.54 -13.37
C VAL A 302 19.48 -5.02 -14.81
N TRP A 303 18.96 -4.17 -15.69
CA TRP A 303 18.78 -4.49 -17.11
C TRP A 303 20.13 -4.83 -17.76
N TYR A 304 21.17 -4.04 -17.49
CA TYR A 304 22.52 -4.27 -18.03
C TYR A 304 23.13 -5.60 -17.59
N VAL A 305 22.83 -6.06 -16.38
CA VAL A 305 23.31 -7.33 -15.84
C VAL A 305 22.44 -8.50 -16.30
N ALA A 306 21.11 -8.30 -16.36
CA ALA A 306 20.14 -9.36 -16.65
C ALA A 306 19.98 -9.65 -18.15
N VAL A 307 20.17 -8.62 -19.02
CA VAL A 307 20.12 -8.77 -20.47
C VAL A 307 21.55 -8.82 -21.03
N PRO A 308 22.29 -9.92 -20.88
CA PRO A 308 23.59 -10.11 -21.52
C PRO A 308 23.34 -10.14 -23.01
N GLY A 309 23.89 -9.13 -23.69
CA GLY A 309 23.67 -8.76 -25.09
C GLY A 309 23.31 -9.93 -25.97
N GLY A 310 22.16 -9.87 -26.58
CA GLY A 310 21.40 -10.86 -27.34
C GLY A 310 22.16 -11.76 -28.29
N ALA A 311 23.04 -12.58 -27.74
CA ALA A 311 23.56 -13.75 -28.40
C ALA A 311 22.66 -14.94 -27.98
N VAL A 312 21.53 -15.08 -28.65
CA VAL A 312 20.98 -16.41 -28.86
C VAL A 312 22.05 -17.12 -29.66
N GLU A 313 22.95 -17.83 -28.99
CA GLU A 313 23.76 -18.86 -29.64
C GLU A 313 22.76 -19.91 -30.12
N THR A 314 22.32 -19.75 -31.36
CA THR A 314 21.71 -20.82 -32.12
C THR A 314 22.81 -21.89 -32.24
N MET A 315 22.80 -22.86 -31.32
CA MET A 315 23.70 -24.04 -31.38
C MET A 315 23.23 -24.88 -32.56
N GLU A 316 23.70 -24.50 -33.77
CA GLU A 316 23.59 -25.39 -34.92
C GLU A 316 24.41 -26.69 -34.63
N ARG A 317 23.74 -27.63 -34.01
CA ARG A 317 24.26 -28.97 -33.83
C ARG A 317 24.15 -29.66 -35.20
N ARG A 318 25.18 -29.54 -36.04
CA ARG A 318 25.32 -30.37 -37.24
C ARG A 318 25.51 -31.79 -36.78
N VAL A 319 24.44 -32.56 -36.82
CA VAL A 319 24.49 -34.01 -36.63
C VAL A 319 24.95 -34.58 -37.96
N PRO A 320 26.12 -35.27 -38.06
CA PRO A 320 26.49 -35.96 -39.28
C PRO A 320 25.56 -37.15 -39.48
N VAL A 321 24.68 -37.06 -40.47
CA VAL A 321 23.87 -38.18 -40.90
C VAL A 321 24.75 -39.10 -41.76
N LYS A 322 25.12 -40.23 -41.20
CA LYS A 322 25.81 -41.30 -41.94
C LYS A 322 24.71 -42.08 -42.70
N VAL A 323 24.64 -41.87 -43.99
CA VAL A 323 23.77 -42.66 -44.85
C VAL A 323 24.52 -43.98 -45.12
N GLU A 324 24.09 -45.06 -44.48
CA GLU A 324 24.50 -46.42 -44.87
C GLU A 324 23.58 -46.87 -46.00
N ASN A 325 24.23 -47.35 -47.09
CA ASN A 325 23.54 -47.86 -48.26
C ASN A 325 22.56 -48.96 -47.85
N LEU A 326 21.32 -48.82 -48.19
CA LEU A 326 20.36 -49.95 -48.28
C LEU A 326 20.60 -50.74 -49.52
N PRO A 327 20.35 -52.05 -49.46
CA PRO A 327 20.67 -53.00 -50.51
C PRO A 327 19.86 -52.81 -51.79
#